data_fe9a5e3310c7162a94686e7b4c81b378
#
_entry.id   fe9a5e3310c7162a94686e7b4c81b378
#
_cell.length_a   1.000
_cell.length_b   1.000
_cell.length_c   1.000
_cell.angle_alpha   90.00
_cell.angle_beta   90.00
_cell.angle_gamma   90.00
#
_symmetry.space_group_name_H-M   'P 1'
#
loop_
_entity.id
_entity.type
_entity.pdbx_description
1 polymer ?
#
loop_
_entity_poly.entity_id
_entity_poly.type
_entity_poly.pdbx_seq_one_letter_code
_entity_poly.pdbx_strand_id
1 'polypeptide(L)'
;LFHRCIFPAALRLVLVFALAFMFGTAARAEGTWPMAVSDAVGREVTIPAKPKAILLGSGFNLVALSLIHPDPVSLLAGWSGDMKGDNPELYESFERKFPALADVPLIDDGTGAGLSFEALLSLNADLAILANWQADTEQGKRAIEYLTGIGVPVVVVDFNNDALVNTPRMMRLLGKILDRDEQAEAFARFYEDKLKLIRARIAARPDPRPLVLMDAFPQADRCCWAYGVSGLGEFLTVAGARNMAEGGLPPLGGKVNAEAVMAANPDVYIATSSPGGKYGTLSIGPGVDEERARQTLAETVKAPALASLRAVEEKRVHGLWNFFNAVPLNIVAAETFATWIRPDLFSDLDPKKSLAEINARFAAVPFEGTYWVDLKPAK
;
A
#
# COMPACT_ATOMS: atom_id res chain seq x y z
N LEU A 1 -83.02 -21.33 -17.16
CA LEU A 1 -82.28 -22.46 -16.56
C LEU A 1 -80.81 -22.06 -16.50
N PHE A 2 -80.35 -21.63 -15.30
CA PHE A 2 -78.94 -21.22 -15.04
C PHE A 2 -78.15 -22.41 -14.61
N HIS A 3 -77.01 -22.71 -15.26
CA HIS A 3 -76.00 -23.61 -14.73
C HIS A 3 -74.76 -22.79 -14.22
N ARG A 4 -74.59 -22.77 -12.94
CA ARG A 4 -73.40 -22.28 -12.26
C ARG A 4 -72.29 -23.35 -12.29
N CYS A 5 -71.21 -23.11 -12.98
CA CYS A 5 -69.98 -23.89 -12.81
C CYS A 5 -69.19 -23.37 -11.59
N ILE A 6 -69.14 -24.19 -10.57
CA ILE A 6 -68.30 -24.00 -9.36
C ILE A 6 -66.94 -24.62 -9.65
N PHE A 7 -65.88 -23.83 -9.78
CA PHE A 7 -64.49 -24.33 -9.79
C PHE A 7 -63.97 -24.43 -8.36
N PRO A 8 -63.34 -25.55 -7.97
CA PRO A 8 -62.89 -25.76 -6.58
C PRO A 8 -61.62 -24.93 -6.29
N ALA A 9 -61.63 -24.34 -5.10
CA ALA A 9 -60.58 -23.47 -4.54
C ALA A 9 -59.22 -24.14 -4.25
N ALA A 10 -59.09 -25.43 -4.55
CA ALA A 10 -57.89 -26.23 -4.23
C ALA A 10 -56.70 -26.05 -5.19
N LEU A 11 -56.90 -25.41 -6.34
CA LEU A 11 -55.81 -25.27 -7.36
C LEU A 11 -54.98 -23.96 -7.23
N ARG A 12 -55.34 -23.02 -6.34
CA ARG A 12 -54.61 -21.79 -6.12
C ARG A 12 -53.55 -21.88 -5.01
N LEU A 13 -53.57 -22.92 -4.19
CA LEU A 13 -52.60 -23.08 -3.05
C LEU A 13 -51.31 -23.79 -3.47
N VAL A 14 -51.29 -24.50 -4.59
CA VAL A 14 -50.09 -25.26 -5.03
C VAL A 14 -49.12 -24.39 -5.83
N LEU A 15 -49.58 -23.29 -6.46
CA LEU A 15 -48.70 -22.40 -7.26
C LEU A 15 -47.91 -21.40 -6.44
N VAL A 16 -48.30 -21.12 -5.19
CA VAL A 16 -47.56 -20.18 -4.29
C VAL A 16 -46.44 -20.86 -3.55
N PHE A 17 -46.47 -22.19 -3.37
CA PHE A 17 -45.39 -22.94 -2.70
C PHE A 17 -44.22 -23.34 -3.61
N ALA A 18 -44.40 -23.28 -4.94
CA ALA A 18 -43.34 -23.62 -5.90
C ALA A 18 -42.36 -22.44 -6.19
N LEU A 19 -42.71 -21.17 -5.83
CA LEU A 19 -41.86 -20.00 -6.05
C LEU A 19 -40.94 -19.63 -4.86
N ALA A 20 -41.07 -20.31 -3.73
CA ALA A 20 -40.28 -20.03 -2.50
C ALA A 20 -38.99 -20.85 -2.37
N PHE A 21 -38.64 -21.69 -3.34
CA PHE A 21 -37.49 -22.60 -3.26
C PHE A 21 -36.38 -22.34 -4.29
N MET A 22 -36.34 -21.16 -4.92
CA MET A 22 -35.23 -20.77 -5.81
C MET A 22 -34.39 -19.60 -5.28
N PHE A 23 -34.27 -19.43 -3.97
CA PHE A 23 -33.08 -18.81 -3.43
C PHE A 23 -32.02 -19.90 -3.29
N GLY A 24 -31.49 -20.32 -4.42
CA GLY A 24 -30.24 -21.05 -4.45
C GLY A 24 -29.19 -20.16 -3.79
N THR A 25 -28.72 -20.57 -2.62
CA THR A 25 -27.43 -20.11 -2.10
C THR A 25 -26.45 -20.35 -3.24
N ALA A 26 -25.96 -19.26 -3.85
CA ALA A 26 -24.83 -19.35 -4.77
C ALA A 26 -23.72 -20.03 -3.94
N ALA A 27 -23.50 -21.31 -4.20
CA ALA A 27 -22.37 -22.04 -3.63
C ALA A 27 -21.16 -21.27 -4.12
N ARG A 28 -20.48 -20.58 -3.18
CA ARG A 28 -19.21 -19.95 -3.45
C ARG A 28 -18.29 -21.06 -3.96
N ALA A 29 -17.78 -20.94 -5.15
CA ALA A 29 -16.77 -21.88 -5.64
C ALA A 29 -15.57 -21.69 -4.73
N GLU A 30 -15.36 -22.62 -3.80
CA GLU A 30 -14.10 -22.70 -3.05
C GLU A 30 -12.96 -22.79 -4.05
N GLY A 31 -11.86 -22.08 -3.79
CA GLY A 31 -10.68 -22.13 -4.65
C GLY A 31 -10.25 -23.59 -4.87
N THR A 32 -9.98 -23.95 -6.12
CA THR A 32 -9.51 -25.31 -6.46
C THR A 32 -8.03 -25.43 -6.13
N TRP A 33 -7.69 -26.29 -5.22
CA TRP A 33 -6.32 -26.63 -4.81
C TRP A 33 -5.89 -27.98 -5.41
N PRO A 34 -4.62 -28.21 -5.79
CA PRO A 34 -3.53 -27.22 -5.83
C PRO A 34 -3.75 -26.17 -6.91
N MET A 35 -3.22 -24.95 -6.70
CA MET A 35 -3.27 -23.90 -7.71
C MET A 35 -1.87 -23.42 -8.09
N ALA A 36 -1.68 -23.07 -9.35
CA ALA A 36 -0.50 -22.37 -9.84
C ALA A 36 -0.77 -20.86 -9.88
N VAL A 37 0.20 -20.08 -9.42
CA VAL A 37 0.16 -18.61 -9.44
C VAL A 37 1.48 -18.05 -9.93
N SER A 38 1.43 -16.91 -10.66
CA SER A 38 2.63 -16.18 -11.07
C SER A 38 2.86 -15.03 -10.09
N ASP A 39 4.02 -14.98 -9.47
CA ASP A 39 4.37 -13.98 -8.46
C ASP A 39 4.90 -12.65 -9.07
N ALA A 40 5.35 -11.72 -8.22
CA ALA A 40 5.80 -10.41 -8.67
C ALA A 40 7.04 -10.47 -9.57
N VAL A 41 7.89 -11.46 -9.40
CA VAL A 41 9.13 -11.66 -10.19
C VAL A 41 8.98 -12.68 -11.33
N GLY A 42 7.72 -13.05 -11.63
CA GLY A 42 7.39 -13.91 -12.77
C GLY A 42 7.64 -15.40 -12.55
N ARG A 43 7.84 -15.86 -11.30
CA ARG A 43 7.97 -17.28 -11.00
C ARG A 43 6.59 -17.93 -10.91
N GLU A 44 6.46 -19.13 -11.49
CA GLU A 44 5.29 -19.98 -11.28
C GLU A 44 5.44 -20.73 -9.95
N VAL A 45 4.49 -20.49 -9.03
CA VAL A 45 4.49 -21.09 -7.70
C VAL A 45 3.23 -21.95 -7.55
N THR A 46 3.42 -23.22 -7.18
CA THR A 46 2.28 -24.11 -6.86
C THR A 46 1.96 -24.03 -5.39
N ILE A 47 0.72 -23.62 -5.07
CA ILE A 47 0.18 -23.60 -3.71
C ILE A 47 -0.64 -24.87 -3.54
N PRO A 48 -0.21 -25.81 -2.68
CA PRO A 48 -0.83 -27.14 -2.60
C PRO A 48 -2.20 -27.18 -1.95
N ALA A 49 -2.46 -26.28 -1.00
CA ALA A 49 -3.71 -26.16 -0.26
C ALA A 49 -3.93 -24.72 0.20
N LYS A 50 -5.12 -24.39 0.68
CA LYS A 50 -5.42 -23.08 1.28
C LYS A 50 -4.49 -22.84 2.47
N PRO A 51 -3.70 -21.74 2.47
CA PRO A 51 -2.75 -21.45 3.54
C PRO A 51 -3.43 -21.22 4.89
N LYS A 52 -2.79 -21.70 5.95
CA LYS A 52 -3.22 -21.56 7.35
C LYS A 52 -2.10 -21.10 8.27
N ALA A 53 -0.85 -21.16 7.79
CA ALA A 53 0.35 -20.86 8.56
C ALA A 53 1.35 -20.11 7.68
N ILE A 54 1.21 -18.78 7.63
CA ILE A 54 1.94 -17.89 6.70
C ILE A 54 3.15 -17.27 7.40
N LEU A 55 4.31 -17.30 6.75
CA LEU A 55 5.46 -16.47 7.07
C LEU A 55 5.38 -15.15 6.27
N LEU A 56 5.41 -14.00 6.95
CA LEU A 56 5.57 -12.70 6.30
C LEU A 56 7.01 -12.21 6.40
N GLY A 57 7.71 -12.14 5.28
CA GLY A 57 9.07 -11.60 5.20
C GLY A 57 9.15 -10.12 5.56
N SER A 58 8.13 -9.33 5.21
CA SER A 58 7.95 -7.96 5.68
C SER A 58 6.62 -7.84 6.42
N GLY A 59 6.66 -7.24 7.62
CA GLY A 59 5.47 -6.96 8.43
C GLY A 59 4.50 -5.98 7.74
N PHE A 60 4.99 -5.13 6.85
CA PHE A 60 4.13 -4.26 6.05
C PHE A 60 3.17 -5.02 5.11
N ASN A 61 3.48 -6.28 4.75
CA ASN A 61 2.56 -7.12 4.00
C ASN A 61 1.27 -7.46 4.81
N LEU A 62 1.31 -7.34 6.14
CA LEU A 62 0.12 -7.47 6.98
C LEU A 62 -0.95 -6.41 6.63
N VAL A 63 -0.53 -5.22 6.18
CA VAL A 63 -1.44 -4.17 5.68
C VAL A 63 -2.20 -4.70 4.46
N ALA A 64 -1.51 -5.32 3.49
CA ALA A 64 -2.15 -5.88 2.30
C ALA A 64 -3.15 -6.99 2.66
N LEU A 65 -2.77 -7.90 3.56
CA LEU A 65 -3.67 -8.96 4.02
C LEU A 65 -4.90 -8.38 4.73
N SER A 66 -4.75 -7.31 5.52
CA SER A 66 -5.83 -6.68 6.29
C SER A 66 -6.89 -6.00 5.41
N LEU A 67 -6.56 -5.68 4.16
CA LEU A 67 -7.52 -5.10 3.21
C LEU A 67 -8.45 -6.13 2.58
N ILE A 68 -8.12 -7.42 2.69
CA ILE A 68 -8.89 -8.50 2.06
C ILE A 68 -9.31 -9.60 3.03
N HIS A 69 -8.69 -9.67 4.20
CA HIS A 69 -8.99 -10.70 5.21
C HIS A 69 -9.42 -10.06 6.54
N PRO A 70 -10.53 -10.49 7.16
CA PRO A 70 -11.07 -9.87 8.38
C PRO A 70 -10.22 -10.12 9.63
N ASP A 71 -9.44 -11.20 9.65
CA ASP A 71 -8.47 -11.54 10.69
C ASP A 71 -7.19 -12.11 10.07
N PRO A 72 -6.30 -11.24 9.54
CA PRO A 72 -5.08 -11.68 8.89
C PRO A 72 -4.05 -12.24 9.87
N VAL A 73 -4.13 -11.86 11.16
CA VAL A 73 -3.20 -12.30 12.19
C VAL A 73 -3.38 -13.78 12.51
N SER A 74 -4.62 -14.30 12.42
CA SER A 74 -4.90 -15.74 12.63
C SER A 74 -4.21 -16.65 11.61
N LEU A 75 -3.70 -16.10 10.51
CA LEU A 75 -2.96 -16.84 9.48
C LEU A 75 -1.44 -16.85 9.72
N LEU A 76 -0.92 -16.08 10.67
CA LEU A 76 0.52 -15.90 10.83
C LEU A 76 1.15 -17.05 11.61
N ALA A 77 2.15 -17.71 11.02
CA ALA A 77 3.09 -18.58 11.73
C ALA A 77 4.29 -17.80 12.27
N GLY A 78 4.68 -16.75 11.57
CA GLY A 78 5.77 -15.85 11.95
C GLY A 78 5.84 -14.64 11.01
N TRP A 79 6.51 -13.58 11.42
CA TRP A 79 6.58 -12.35 10.63
C TRP A 79 7.81 -11.51 10.95
N SER A 80 8.19 -10.62 10.01
CA SER A 80 9.25 -9.64 10.25
C SER A 80 8.78 -8.54 11.19
N GLY A 81 9.67 -8.10 12.07
CA GLY A 81 9.45 -6.98 12.99
C GLY A 81 9.64 -5.60 12.38
N ASP A 82 9.90 -5.48 11.07
CA ASP A 82 10.20 -4.20 10.38
C ASP A 82 9.08 -3.16 10.56
N MET A 83 7.82 -3.55 10.44
CA MET A 83 6.69 -2.66 10.69
C MET A 83 6.68 -2.14 12.14
N LYS A 84 6.96 -3.00 13.13
CA LYS A 84 7.04 -2.62 14.54
C LYS A 84 8.22 -1.69 14.80
N GLY A 85 9.36 -1.92 14.13
CA GLY A 85 10.56 -1.10 14.24
C GLY A 85 10.45 0.29 13.60
N ASP A 86 9.78 0.37 12.46
CA ASP A 86 9.70 1.58 11.64
C ASP A 86 8.42 2.39 11.83
N ASN A 87 7.33 1.74 12.23
CA ASN A 87 6.02 2.36 12.45
C ASN A 87 5.34 1.72 13.67
N PRO A 88 5.83 1.95 14.90
CA PRO A 88 5.30 1.34 16.12
C PRO A 88 3.81 1.63 16.33
N GLU A 89 3.32 2.82 15.96
CA GLU A 89 1.92 3.20 16.10
C GLU A 89 1.00 2.39 15.15
N LEU A 90 1.51 2.02 13.96
CA LEU A 90 0.80 1.12 13.05
C LEU A 90 0.74 -0.29 13.65
N TYR A 91 1.85 -0.79 14.16
CA TYR A 91 1.89 -2.07 14.87
C TYR A 91 0.90 -2.10 16.04
N GLU A 92 0.91 -1.08 16.91
CA GLU A 92 -0.01 -0.98 18.03
C GLU A 92 -1.47 -0.96 17.62
N SER A 93 -1.80 -0.40 16.44
CA SER A 93 -3.17 -0.41 15.92
C SER A 93 -3.61 -1.81 15.54
N PHE A 94 -2.70 -2.62 14.95
CA PHE A 94 -2.93 -4.03 14.67
C PHE A 94 -3.02 -4.86 15.95
N GLU A 95 -2.11 -4.64 16.90
CA GLU A 95 -2.09 -5.36 18.19
C GLU A 95 -3.34 -5.10 19.02
N ARG A 96 -3.83 -3.84 19.07
CA ARG A 96 -5.11 -3.53 19.73
C ARG A 96 -6.30 -4.27 19.13
N LYS A 97 -6.33 -4.41 17.81
CA LYS A 97 -7.40 -5.14 17.11
C LYS A 97 -7.24 -6.65 17.22
N PHE A 98 -6.02 -7.13 17.14
CA PHE A 98 -5.64 -8.53 17.14
C PHE A 98 -4.55 -8.79 18.20
N PRO A 99 -4.90 -8.94 19.49
CA PRO A 99 -3.91 -9.10 20.57
C PRO A 99 -2.95 -10.29 20.38
N ALA A 100 -3.39 -11.33 19.66
CA ALA A 100 -2.55 -12.47 19.32
C ALA A 100 -1.28 -12.10 18.52
N LEU A 101 -1.24 -10.91 17.89
CA LEU A 101 -0.06 -10.45 17.15
C LEU A 101 1.18 -10.32 18.04
N ALA A 102 1.00 -10.00 19.32
CA ALA A 102 2.10 -9.92 20.29
C ALA A 102 2.83 -11.23 20.49
N ASP A 103 2.11 -12.36 20.32
CA ASP A 103 2.62 -13.72 20.53
C ASP A 103 3.14 -14.35 19.22
N VAL A 104 2.94 -13.72 18.07
CA VAL A 104 3.45 -14.24 16.78
C VAL A 104 4.96 -14.11 16.73
N PRO A 105 5.71 -15.22 16.50
CA PRO A 105 7.16 -15.21 16.48
C PRO A 105 7.75 -14.26 15.42
N LEU A 106 8.80 -13.53 15.80
CA LEU A 106 9.61 -12.76 14.86
C LEU A 106 10.58 -13.68 14.12
N ILE A 107 10.74 -13.46 12.81
CA ILE A 107 11.63 -14.23 11.94
C ILE A 107 12.93 -13.48 11.61
N ASP A 108 13.13 -12.31 12.17
CA ASP A 108 14.28 -11.45 11.94
C ASP A 108 14.60 -10.59 13.18
N ASP A 109 15.57 -9.69 13.02
CA ASP A 109 16.01 -8.74 14.03
C ASP A 109 15.17 -7.43 14.06
N GLY A 110 14.04 -7.40 13.36
CA GLY A 110 13.16 -6.22 13.24
C GLY A 110 13.54 -5.29 12.11
N THR A 111 14.46 -5.65 11.23
CA THR A 111 14.87 -4.84 10.06
C THR A 111 14.26 -5.29 8.75
N GLY A 112 13.65 -6.47 8.72
CA GLY A 112 13.18 -7.13 7.49
C GLY A 112 14.29 -7.74 6.64
N ALA A 113 15.55 -7.48 6.96
CA ALA A 113 16.71 -7.93 6.17
C ALA A 113 17.36 -9.18 6.73
N GLY A 114 17.35 -9.35 8.05
CA GLY A 114 18.09 -10.39 8.77
C GLY A 114 17.28 -11.66 9.04
N LEU A 115 16.75 -12.36 8.00
CA LEU A 115 15.92 -13.57 8.18
C LEU A 115 16.68 -14.66 8.96
N SER A 116 16.11 -15.14 10.07
CA SER A 116 16.65 -16.25 10.85
C SER A 116 16.20 -17.58 10.27
N PHE A 117 17.14 -18.35 9.71
CA PHE A 117 16.86 -19.71 9.20
C PHE A 117 16.39 -20.67 10.30
N GLU A 118 16.89 -20.50 11.52
CA GLU A 118 16.47 -21.32 12.67
C GLU A 118 15.00 -21.05 13.02
N ALA A 119 14.58 -19.77 13.01
CA ALA A 119 13.19 -19.41 13.20
C ALA A 119 12.31 -19.96 12.08
N LEU A 120 12.73 -19.83 10.81
CA LEU A 120 12.00 -20.36 9.67
C LEU A 120 11.73 -21.87 9.76
N LEU A 121 12.71 -22.65 10.29
CA LEU A 121 12.59 -24.09 10.48
C LEU A 121 11.54 -24.49 11.53
N SER A 122 11.42 -23.72 12.60
CA SER A 122 10.60 -24.08 13.77
C SER A 122 9.10 -23.82 13.59
N LEU A 123 8.71 -23.03 12.56
CA LEU A 123 7.37 -22.43 12.51
C LEU A 123 6.33 -23.21 11.69
N ASN A 124 6.71 -24.36 11.07
CA ASN A 124 5.80 -25.23 10.30
C ASN A 124 4.88 -24.45 9.33
N ALA A 125 5.41 -23.46 8.66
CA ALA A 125 4.65 -22.65 7.71
C ALA A 125 4.26 -23.47 6.48
N ASP A 126 3.11 -23.13 5.91
CA ASP A 126 2.58 -23.71 4.67
C ASP A 126 2.64 -22.75 3.48
N LEU A 127 3.01 -21.50 3.74
CA LEU A 127 3.29 -20.46 2.74
C LEU A 127 4.27 -19.43 3.31
N ALA A 128 5.16 -18.91 2.47
CA ALA A 128 5.92 -17.70 2.78
C ALA A 128 5.61 -16.58 1.77
N ILE A 129 5.44 -15.36 2.23
CA ILE A 129 5.24 -14.15 1.42
C ILE A 129 6.41 -13.21 1.69
N LEU A 130 7.23 -12.96 0.67
CA LEU A 130 8.35 -12.03 0.73
C LEU A 130 8.04 -10.76 -0.07
N ALA A 131 8.58 -9.63 0.37
CA ALA A 131 8.60 -8.43 -0.45
C ALA A 131 9.69 -8.54 -1.54
N ASN A 132 9.48 -7.91 -2.69
CA ASN A 132 10.43 -7.98 -3.82
C ASN A 132 11.84 -7.52 -3.42
N TRP A 133 11.96 -6.41 -2.66
CA TRP A 133 13.25 -5.91 -2.21
C TRP A 133 14.04 -6.91 -1.35
N GLN A 134 13.34 -7.80 -0.63
CA GLN A 134 13.98 -8.89 0.12
C GLN A 134 14.44 -10.01 -0.81
N ALA A 135 13.57 -10.40 -1.76
CA ALA A 135 13.84 -11.48 -2.71
C ALA A 135 15.08 -11.20 -3.58
N ASP A 136 15.41 -9.94 -3.83
CA ASP A 136 16.58 -9.53 -4.61
C ASP A 136 17.91 -9.60 -3.81
N THR A 137 17.84 -9.69 -2.46
CA THR A 137 19.04 -9.84 -1.63
C THR A 137 19.59 -11.27 -1.69
N GLU A 138 20.89 -11.43 -1.45
CA GLU A 138 21.49 -12.76 -1.35
C GLU A 138 20.89 -13.60 -0.23
N GLN A 139 20.48 -12.97 0.88
CA GLN A 139 19.83 -13.66 1.99
C GLN A 139 18.40 -14.07 1.62
N GLY A 140 17.65 -13.22 0.93
CA GLY A 140 16.32 -13.55 0.45
C GLY A 140 16.33 -14.68 -0.58
N LYS A 141 17.28 -14.68 -1.53
CA LYS A 141 17.47 -15.79 -2.49
C LYS A 141 17.71 -17.12 -1.76
N ARG A 142 18.59 -17.13 -0.76
CA ARG A 142 18.84 -18.32 0.07
C ARG A 142 17.60 -18.75 0.85
N ALA A 143 16.83 -17.80 1.38
CA ALA A 143 15.58 -18.10 2.10
C ALA A 143 14.54 -18.74 1.16
N ILE A 144 14.42 -18.23 -0.07
CA ILE A 144 13.54 -18.79 -1.10
C ILE A 144 13.95 -20.22 -1.45
N GLU A 145 15.23 -20.42 -1.74
CA GLU A 145 15.78 -21.74 -2.08
C GLU A 145 15.55 -22.74 -0.93
N TYR A 146 15.86 -22.33 0.27
CA TYR A 146 15.71 -23.13 1.46
C TYR A 146 14.26 -23.55 1.72
N LEU A 147 13.33 -22.58 1.80
CA LEU A 147 11.90 -22.84 2.07
C LEU A 147 11.30 -23.70 0.96
N THR A 148 11.62 -23.43 -0.30
CA THR A 148 11.17 -24.26 -1.42
C THR A 148 11.72 -25.68 -1.33
N GLY A 149 12.98 -25.84 -0.92
CA GLY A 149 13.64 -27.14 -0.74
C GLY A 149 12.99 -28.03 0.34
N ILE A 150 12.38 -27.42 1.36
CA ILE A 150 11.63 -28.14 2.39
C ILE A 150 10.11 -28.24 2.09
N GLY A 151 9.68 -27.81 0.90
CA GLY A 151 8.29 -27.94 0.44
C GLY A 151 7.37 -26.78 0.84
N VAL A 152 7.90 -25.67 1.37
CA VAL A 152 7.13 -24.44 1.66
C VAL A 152 7.14 -23.56 0.42
N PRO A 153 5.98 -23.32 -0.23
CA PRO A 153 5.91 -22.40 -1.38
C PRO A 153 6.22 -20.97 -0.93
N VAL A 154 6.99 -20.26 -1.77
CA VAL A 154 7.36 -18.86 -1.53
C VAL A 154 6.79 -18.00 -2.64
N VAL A 155 5.96 -17.03 -2.28
CA VAL A 155 5.37 -16.03 -3.17
C VAL A 155 6.04 -14.68 -2.91
N VAL A 156 6.53 -14.03 -3.96
CA VAL A 156 7.05 -12.66 -3.88
C VAL A 156 5.96 -11.68 -4.28
N VAL A 157 5.74 -10.66 -3.45
CA VAL A 157 4.84 -9.54 -3.74
C VAL A 157 5.62 -8.25 -3.91
N ASP A 158 5.10 -7.33 -4.72
CA ASP A 158 5.73 -6.04 -4.98
C ASP A 158 4.70 -4.92 -4.99
N PHE A 159 4.84 -3.99 -4.02
CA PHE A 159 4.04 -2.77 -3.92
C PHE A 159 4.88 -1.52 -4.19
N ASN A 160 6.15 -1.70 -4.57
CA ASN A 160 7.12 -0.62 -4.73
C ASN A 160 7.51 -0.36 -6.19
N ASN A 161 7.92 -1.40 -6.93
CA ASN A 161 8.32 -1.22 -8.32
C ASN A 161 7.11 -1.37 -9.23
N ASP A 162 6.97 -0.48 -10.21
CA ASP A 162 5.78 -0.41 -11.06
C ASP A 162 4.49 -0.49 -10.22
N ALA A 163 4.49 0.22 -9.08
CA ALA A 163 3.49 0.10 -8.02
C ALA A 163 2.07 0.33 -8.54
N LEU A 164 1.90 1.27 -9.49
CA LEU A 164 0.61 1.58 -10.11
C LEU A 164 0.01 0.44 -10.95
N VAL A 165 0.84 -0.52 -11.36
CA VAL A 165 0.42 -1.73 -12.09
C VAL A 165 0.42 -2.94 -11.16
N ASN A 166 1.47 -3.07 -10.36
CA ASN A 166 1.66 -4.23 -9.50
C ASN A 166 0.68 -4.26 -8.33
N THR A 167 0.34 -3.13 -7.71
CA THR A 167 -0.55 -3.14 -6.53
C THR A 167 -1.87 -3.87 -6.78
N PRO A 168 -2.70 -3.52 -7.78
CA PRO A 168 -3.96 -4.25 -8.01
C PRO A 168 -3.72 -5.71 -8.42
N ARG A 169 -2.63 -6.01 -9.14
CA ARG A 169 -2.24 -7.37 -9.51
C ARG A 169 -1.89 -8.21 -8.28
N MET A 170 -1.09 -7.68 -7.36
CA MET A 170 -0.71 -8.36 -6.12
C MET A 170 -1.89 -8.56 -5.18
N MET A 171 -2.79 -7.60 -5.10
CA MET A 171 -4.02 -7.76 -4.31
C MET A 171 -4.88 -8.92 -4.84
N ARG A 172 -5.05 -9.04 -6.17
CA ARG A 172 -5.73 -10.18 -6.80
C ARG A 172 -5.00 -11.50 -6.56
N LEU A 173 -3.66 -11.50 -6.63
CA LEU A 173 -2.84 -12.67 -6.33
C LEU A 173 -3.07 -13.15 -4.89
N LEU A 174 -2.97 -12.24 -3.91
CA LEU A 174 -3.21 -12.56 -2.51
C LEU A 174 -4.65 -13.00 -2.25
N GLY A 175 -5.64 -12.37 -2.92
CA GLY A 175 -7.03 -12.78 -2.87
C GLY A 175 -7.22 -14.23 -3.31
N LYS A 176 -6.64 -14.59 -4.45
CA LYS A 176 -6.68 -15.96 -4.99
C LYS A 176 -6.04 -16.96 -4.03
N ILE A 177 -4.85 -16.65 -3.48
CA ILE A 177 -4.13 -17.51 -2.54
C ILE A 177 -4.91 -17.71 -1.23
N LEU A 178 -5.61 -16.68 -0.75
CA LEU A 178 -6.33 -16.71 0.54
C LEU A 178 -7.82 -17.07 0.41
N ASP A 179 -8.30 -17.39 -0.79
CA ASP A 179 -9.73 -17.59 -1.06
C ASP A 179 -10.57 -16.35 -0.67
N ARG A 180 -10.08 -15.18 -1.13
CA ARG A 180 -10.64 -13.84 -0.93
C ARG A 180 -10.74 -13.05 -2.24
N ASP A 181 -11.04 -13.74 -3.35
CA ASP A 181 -11.08 -13.17 -4.69
C ASP A 181 -12.02 -11.98 -4.79
N GLU A 182 -13.20 -12.06 -4.19
CA GLU A 182 -14.21 -11.02 -4.24
C GLU A 182 -13.74 -9.72 -3.56
N GLN A 183 -13.14 -9.85 -2.36
CA GLN A 183 -12.62 -8.70 -1.61
C GLN A 183 -11.42 -8.08 -2.34
N ALA A 184 -10.54 -8.91 -2.85
CA ALA A 184 -9.36 -8.48 -3.58
C ALA A 184 -9.72 -7.78 -4.90
N GLU A 185 -10.69 -8.33 -5.65
CA GLU A 185 -11.20 -7.72 -6.88
C GLU A 185 -11.89 -6.38 -6.60
N ALA A 186 -12.68 -6.29 -5.52
CA ALA A 186 -13.33 -5.04 -5.13
C ALA A 186 -12.29 -3.94 -4.81
N PHE A 187 -11.21 -4.28 -4.07
CA PHE A 187 -10.12 -3.36 -3.80
C PHE A 187 -9.34 -2.98 -5.07
N ALA A 188 -9.01 -3.97 -5.91
CA ALA A 188 -8.28 -3.74 -7.15
C ALA A 188 -9.04 -2.81 -8.11
N ARG A 189 -10.35 -2.98 -8.25
CA ARG A 189 -11.20 -2.07 -9.04
C ARG A 189 -11.24 -0.66 -8.46
N PHE A 190 -11.42 -0.55 -7.14
CA PHE A 190 -11.34 0.76 -6.46
C PHE A 190 -10.04 1.48 -6.79
N TYR A 191 -8.91 0.77 -6.72
CA TYR A 191 -7.58 1.29 -7.06
C TYR A 191 -7.50 1.74 -8.53
N GLU A 192 -7.88 0.86 -9.44
CA GLU A 192 -7.80 1.10 -10.89
C GLU A 192 -8.70 2.25 -11.35
N ASP A 193 -9.89 2.40 -10.78
CA ASP A 193 -10.81 3.50 -11.09
C ASP A 193 -10.22 4.85 -10.68
N LYS A 194 -9.61 4.94 -9.51
CA LYS A 194 -8.90 6.14 -9.04
C LYS A 194 -7.73 6.50 -9.96
N LEU A 195 -6.90 5.51 -10.28
CA LEU A 195 -5.76 5.69 -11.17
C LEU A 195 -6.19 6.11 -12.58
N LYS A 196 -7.25 5.52 -13.10
CA LYS A 196 -7.84 5.86 -14.40
C LYS A 196 -8.29 7.33 -14.46
N LEU A 197 -8.91 7.82 -13.39
CA LEU A 197 -9.32 9.22 -13.28
C LEU A 197 -8.10 10.16 -13.37
N ILE A 198 -7.04 9.88 -12.60
CA ILE A 198 -5.81 10.68 -12.61
C ILE A 198 -5.22 10.71 -14.02
N ARG A 199 -4.99 9.53 -14.61
CA ARG A 199 -4.40 9.39 -15.95
C ARG A 199 -5.22 10.10 -17.02
N ALA A 200 -6.54 10.00 -16.99
CA ALA A 200 -7.42 10.64 -17.97
C ALA A 200 -7.34 12.17 -17.90
N ARG A 201 -7.33 12.77 -16.70
CA ARG A 201 -7.24 14.22 -16.54
C ARG A 201 -5.87 14.76 -16.97
N ILE A 202 -4.78 14.07 -16.62
CA ILE A 202 -3.43 14.45 -17.05
C ILE A 202 -3.29 14.32 -18.58
N ALA A 203 -3.77 13.21 -19.17
CA ALA A 203 -3.71 13.03 -20.63
C ALA A 203 -4.49 14.10 -21.40
N ALA A 204 -5.63 14.55 -20.86
CA ALA A 204 -6.43 15.62 -21.48
C ALA A 204 -5.73 17.01 -21.43
N ARG A 205 -4.86 17.25 -20.44
CA ARG A 205 -4.13 18.49 -20.25
C ARG A 205 -2.74 18.24 -19.65
N PRO A 206 -1.77 17.78 -20.47
CA PRO A 206 -0.47 17.34 -19.99
C PRO A 206 0.42 18.47 -19.46
N ASP A 207 0.21 19.72 -19.89
CA ASP A 207 0.97 20.89 -19.46
C ASP A 207 0.13 21.85 -18.58
N PRO A 208 0.76 22.63 -17.70
CA PRO A 208 2.18 22.63 -17.38
C PRO A 208 2.62 21.40 -16.58
N ARG A 209 3.90 21.05 -16.65
CA ARG A 209 4.54 19.99 -15.83
C ARG A 209 5.46 20.64 -14.80
N PRO A 210 4.99 20.87 -13.55
CA PRO A 210 5.82 21.46 -12.49
C PRO A 210 7.05 20.59 -12.19
N LEU A 211 8.19 21.23 -11.89
CA LEU A 211 9.39 20.57 -11.43
C LEU A 211 9.24 20.22 -9.94
N VAL A 212 9.41 18.97 -9.59
CA VAL A 212 9.24 18.49 -8.22
C VAL A 212 10.55 17.88 -7.70
N LEU A 213 10.96 18.30 -6.50
CA LEU A 213 11.91 17.58 -5.69
C LEU A 213 11.14 16.78 -4.62
N MET A 214 11.26 15.45 -4.66
CA MET A 214 10.79 14.58 -3.59
C MET A 214 11.99 14.03 -2.82
N ASP A 215 12.12 14.46 -1.56
CA ASP A 215 13.26 14.21 -0.69
C ASP A 215 12.92 13.16 0.37
N ALA A 216 13.68 12.06 0.37
CA ALA A 216 13.47 10.97 1.31
C ALA A 216 14.22 11.23 2.61
N PHE A 217 13.48 11.21 3.71
CA PHE A 217 14.02 11.33 5.06
C PHE A 217 14.94 12.55 5.25
N PRO A 218 14.45 13.78 4.94
CA PRO A 218 15.25 14.99 5.01
C PRO A 218 15.84 15.20 6.40
N GLN A 219 17.12 15.61 6.45
CA GLN A 219 17.84 15.90 7.67
C GLN A 219 18.33 17.35 7.63
N ALA A 220 18.43 17.97 8.83
CA ALA A 220 18.77 19.37 8.94
C ALA A 220 20.18 19.72 8.37
N ASP A 221 21.10 18.78 8.40
CA ASP A 221 22.51 18.92 8.01
C ASP A 221 22.85 18.30 6.65
N ARG A 222 21.91 17.62 6.02
CA ARG A 222 22.11 16.90 4.76
C ARG A 222 20.98 17.14 3.78
N CYS A 223 21.26 17.80 2.69
CA CYS A 223 20.43 17.86 1.49
C CYS A 223 21.05 16.97 0.42
N CYS A 224 20.30 16.32 -0.39
CA CYS A 224 18.97 15.74 -0.25
C CYS A 224 19.08 14.31 -0.81
N TRP A 225 18.21 13.41 -0.45
CA TRP A 225 18.11 12.12 -1.15
C TRP A 225 16.84 12.16 -2.03
N ALA A 226 17.02 12.41 -3.33
CA ALA A 226 15.90 12.56 -4.25
C ALA A 226 15.42 11.19 -4.78
N TYR A 227 14.10 10.97 -4.73
CA TYR A 227 13.50 9.82 -5.39
C TYR A 227 13.68 9.90 -6.91
N GLY A 228 14.10 8.77 -7.52
CA GLY A 228 14.20 8.59 -8.96
C GLY A 228 12.85 8.38 -9.63
N VAL A 229 12.82 7.58 -10.70
CA VAL A 229 11.61 7.35 -11.50
C VAL A 229 10.81 6.13 -11.05
N SER A 230 11.33 5.30 -10.14
CA SER A 230 10.65 4.14 -9.55
C SER A 230 10.26 4.38 -8.09
N GLY A 231 9.56 3.45 -7.49
CA GLY A 231 8.99 3.61 -6.16
C GLY A 231 8.01 4.79 -6.11
N LEU A 232 8.10 5.62 -5.08
CA LEU A 232 7.25 6.82 -4.99
C LEU A 232 7.46 7.82 -6.15
N GLY A 233 8.62 7.77 -6.85
CA GLY A 233 8.87 8.63 -7.99
C GLY A 233 7.96 8.39 -9.19
N GLU A 234 7.44 7.16 -9.36
CA GLU A 234 6.45 6.83 -10.37
C GLU A 234 5.16 7.67 -10.23
N PHE A 235 4.79 7.97 -8.99
CA PHE A 235 3.60 8.75 -8.68
C PHE A 235 3.73 10.23 -9.10
N LEU A 236 4.95 10.78 -9.11
CA LEU A 236 5.19 12.12 -9.64
C LEU A 236 4.85 12.19 -11.13
N THR A 237 5.28 11.19 -11.89
CA THR A 237 5.04 11.12 -13.33
C THR A 237 3.55 11.00 -13.64
N VAL A 238 2.82 10.13 -12.96
CA VAL A 238 1.38 9.95 -13.18
C VAL A 238 0.57 11.19 -12.78
N ALA A 239 1.05 11.95 -11.78
CA ALA A 239 0.45 13.21 -11.36
C ALA A 239 0.82 14.40 -12.28
N GLY A 240 1.60 14.18 -13.36
CA GLY A 240 1.95 15.20 -14.35
C GLY A 240 3.14 16.08 -13.97
N ALA A 241 4.01 15.63 -13.06
CA ALA A 241 5.25 16.33 -12.71
C ALA A 241 6.39 16.08 -13.71
N ARG A 242 7.41 16.95 -13.63
CA ARG A 242 8.79 16.61 -13.98
C ARG A 242 9.52 16.27 -12.68
N ASN A 243 10.11 15.09 -12.60
CA ASN A 243 10.92 14.71 -11.45
C ASN A 243 12.31 15.35 -11.59
N MET A 244 12.77 16.09 -10.57
CA MET A 244 14.10 16.70 -10.58
C MET A 244 15.23 15.67 -10.73
N ALA A 245 15.01 14.44 -10.30
CA ALA A 245 15.98 13.34 -10.37
C ALA A 245 15.97 12.59 -11.71
N GLU A 246 15.04 12.91 -12.64
CA GLU A 246 14.89 12.23 -13.92
C GLU A 246 16.13 12.38 -14.79
N GLY A 247 16.68 11.26 -15.29
CA GLY A 247 17.83 11.23 -16.18
C GLY A 247 19.20 11.44 -15.52
N GLY A 248 19.24 11.79 -14.23
CA GLY A 248 20.49 12.07 -13.50
C GLY A 248 20.82 11.12 -12.37
N LEU A 249 19.86 10.30 -11.92
CA LEU A 249 20.01 9.40 -10.79
C LEU A 249 19.56 7.97 -11.16
N PRO A 250 19.97 6.95 -10.37
CA PRO A 250 19.44 5.60 -10.47
C PRO A 250 17.91 5.59 -10.35
N PRO A 251 17.21 4.55 -10.87
CA PRO A 251 15.74 4.49 -10.86
C PRO A 251 15.10 4.68 -9.48
N LEU A 252 15.67 4.14 -8.43
CA LEU A 252 15.17 4.33 -7.05
C LEU A 252 15.45 5.74 -6.51
N GLY A 253 16.51 6.39 -6.98
CA GLY A 253 16.93 7.69 -6.50
C GLY A 253 18.37 7.72 -6.01
N GLY A 254 18.76 8.84 -5.40
CA GLY A 254 20.12 9.01 -4.92
C GLY A 254 20.36 10.39 -4.31
N LYS A 255 21.60 10.60 -3.88
CA LYS A 255 22.03 11.87 -3.28
C LYS A 255 22.14 12.95 -4.34
N VAL A 256 21.57 14.12 -4.05
CA VAL A 256 21.70 15.35 -4.81
C VAL A 256 22.35 16.40 -3.90
N ASN A 257 23.33 17.16 -4.42
CA ASN A 257 23.96 18.20 -3.63
C ASN A 257 23.08 19.47 -3.54
N ALA A 258 23.32 20.27 -2.52
CA ALA A 258 22.55 21.47 -2.23
C ALA A 258 22.58 22.49 -3.38
N GLU A 259 23.76 22.67 -4.02
CA GLU A 259 23.91 23.60 -5.13
C GLU A 259 23.05 23.21 -6.33
N ALA A 260 22.98 21.91 -6.67
CA ALA A 260 22.11 21.43 -7.75
C ALA A 260 20.62 21.65 -7.44
N VAL A 261 20.22 21.44 -6.17
CA VAL A 261 18.84 21.71 -5.73
C VAL A 261 18.51 23.19 -5.84
N MET A 262 19.37 24.06 -5.34
CA MET A 262 19.19 25.53 -5.41
C MET A 262 19.19 26.02 -6.87
N ALA A 263 20.05 25.49 -7.72
CA ALA A 263 20.11 25.86 -9.13
C ALA A 263 18.88 25.41 -9.92
N ALA A 264 18.37 24.21 -9.64
CA ALA A 264 17.15 23.70 -10.26
C ALA A 264 15.89 24.43 -9.79
N ASN A 265 15.91 24.90 -8.54
CA ASN A 265 14.84 25.68 -7.89
C ASN A 265 13.44 25.11 -8.15
N PRO A 266 13.09 23.94 -7.61
CA PRO A 266 11.86 23.22 -7.91
C PRO A 266 10.60 24.02 -7.58
N ASP A 267 9.53 23.77 -8.34
CA ASP A 267 8.21 24.39 -8.15
C ASP A 267 7.48 23.82 -6.94
N VAL A 268 7.76 22.56 -6.60
CA VAL A 268 7.15 21.83 -5.49
C VAL A 268 8.22 21.04 -4.74
N TYR A 269 8.18 21.09 -3.43
CA TYR A 269 9.02 20.28 -2.55
C TYR A 269 8.14 19.32 -1.75
N ILE A 270 8.48 18.03 -1.80
CA ILE A 270 7.81 16.97 -1.05
C ILE A 270 8.84 16.29 -0.17
N ALA A 271 8.68 16.39 1.15
CA ALA A 271 9.45 15.64 2.13
C ALA A 271 8.75 14.30 2.44
N THR A 272 9.48 13.19 2.45
CA THR A 272 8.91 11.92 2.89
C THR A 272 9.61 11.43 4.15
N SER A 273 8.86 10.87 5.10
CA SER A 273 9.40 10.37 6.38
C SER A 273 8.47 9.36 7.04
N SER A 274 8.76 9.02 8.29
CA SER A 274 8.02 8.07 9.14
C SER A 274 7.66 8.71 10.48
N PRO A 275 6.80 8.07 11.30
CA PRO A 275 6.55 8.48 12.66
C PRO A 275 7.82 8.57 13.51
N GLY A 276 7.83 9.44 14.52
CA GLY A 276 8.91 9.55 15.49
C GLY A 276 10.21 10.18 15.01
N GLY A 277 10.33 10.55 13.73
CA GLY A 277 11.55 11.20 13.20
C GLY A 277 12.80 10.30 13.21
N LYS A 278 12.63 8.96 13.22
CA LYS A 278 13.71 7.97 13.27
C LYS A 278 14.75 8.17 12.15
N TYR A 279 14.26 8.53 10.96
CA TYR A 279 15.09 8.63 9.76
C TYR A 279 15.30 10.07 9.28
N GLY A 280 14.49 11.04 9.74
CA GLY A 280 14.55 12.42 9.30
C GLY A 280 13.92 13.40 10.28
N THR A 281 13.91 14.69 9.93
CA THR A 281 13.36 15.74 10.78
C THR A 281 11.82 15.71 10.82
N LEU A 282 11.18 15.37 9.68
CA LEU A 282 9.72 15.27 9.56
C LEU A 282 9.20 14.06 10.32
N SER A 283 8.15 14.25 11.14
CA SER A 283 7.38 13.18 11.77
C SER A 283 6.00 13.13 11.14
N ILE A 284 5.66 12.02 10.47
CA ILE A 284 4.43 11.88 9.70
C ILE A 284 4.08 10.39 9.52
N GLY A 285 2.78 10.07 9.53
CA GLY A 285 2.29 8.71 9.32
C GLY A 285 1.27 8.28 10.36
N PRO A 286 1.12 6.96 10.57
CA PRO A 286 0.21 6.39 11.56
C PRO A 286 0.41 7.00 12.94
N GLY A 287 -0.71 7.34 13.62
CA GLY A 287 -0.70 7.86 14.97
C GLY A 287 -0.20 9.29 15.15
N VAL A 288 0.39 9.91 14.12
CA VAL A 288 0.87 11.30 14.19
C VAL A 288 -0.29 12.27 14.00
N ASP A 289 -0.40 13.28 14.89
CA ASP A 289 -1.37 14.35 14.70
C ASP A 289 -0.92 15.38 13.65
N GLU A 290 -1.89 16.08 13.05
CA GLU A 290 -1.63 16.99 11.92
C GLU A 290 -0.79 18.19 12.33
N GLU A 291 -0.93 18.68 13.55
CA GLU A 291 -0.15 19.82 14.05
C GLU A 291 1.32 19.44 14.21
N ARG A 292 1.62 18.27 14.77
CA ARG A 292 2.99 17.75 14.89
C ARG A 292 3.62 17.55 13.52
N ALA A 293 2.89 16.95 12.57
CA ALA A 293 3.38 16.75 11.21
C ALA A 293 3.70 18.09 10.54
N ARG A 294 2.84 19.11 10.70
CA ARG A 294 3.05 20.45 10.12
C ARG A 294 4.22 21.18 10.78
N GLN A 295 4.36 21.11 12.10
CA GLN A 295 5.48 21.72 12.82
C GLN A 295 6.82 21.13 12.37
N THR A 296 6.92 19.81 12.29
CA THR A 296 8.15 19.14 11.86
C THR A 296 8.46 19.37 10.38
N LEU A 297 7.43 19.50 9.53
CA LEU A 297 7.62 19.92 8.13
C LEU A 297 8.17 21.35 8.04
N ALA A 298 7.64 22.27 8.87
CA ALA A 298 8.12 23.64 8.93
C ALA A 298 9.59 23.72 9.42
N GLU A 299 9.99 22.85 10.34
CA GLU A 299 11.39 22.75 10.75
C GLU A 299 12.29 22.19 9.63
N THR A 300 11.82 21.19 8.90
CA THR A 300 12.55 20.56 7.78
C THR A 300 12.98 21.60 6.75
N VAL A 301 12.12 22.54 6.36
CA VAL A 301 12.41 23.52 5.31
C VAL A 301 13.24 24.71 5.79
N LYS A 302 13.62 24.78 7.06
CA LYS A 302 14.61 25.75 7.56
C LYS A 302 16.05 25.39 7.20
N ALA A 303 16.28 24.16 6.70
CA ALA A 303 17.60 23.76 6.23
C ALA A 303 18.12 24.75 5.16
N PRO A 304 19.41 25.20 5.23
CA PRO A 304 19.92 26.27 4.35
C PRO A 304 19.72 26.01 2.87
N ALA A 305 19.81 24.75 2.43
CA ALA A 305 19.60 24.35 1.04
C ALA A 305 18.14 24.45 0.57
N LEU A 306 17.19 24.48 1.48
CA LEU A 306 15.75 24.47 1.19
C LEU A 306 15.10 25.85 1.40
N ALA A 307 15.56 26.60 2.41
CA ALA A 307 14.89 27.82 2.89
C ALA A 307 14.69 28.91 1.81
N SER A 308 15.55 28.94 0.79
CA SER A 308 15.49 29.93 -0.31
C SER A 308 14.83 29.39 -1.58
N LEU A 309 14.28 28.17 -1.56
CA LEU A 309 13.61 27.61 -2.73
C LEU A 309 12.27 28.30 -2.99
N ARG A 310 11.94 28.50 -4.26
CA ARG A 310 10.63 29.02 -4.69
C ARG A 310 9.47 28.21 -4.11
N ALA A 311 9.60 26.89 -4.04
CA ALA A 311 8.59 26.01 -3.42
C ALA A 311 8.28 26.43 -1.97
N VAL A 312 9.31 26.86 -1.21
CA VAL A 312 9.14 27.31 0.19
C VAL A 312 8.52 28.71 0.24
N GLU A 313 8.97 29.63 -0.59
CA GLU A 313 8.41 30.99 -0.69
C GLU A 313 6.93 30.98 -1.08
N GLU A 314 6.57 30.16 -2.06
CA GLU A 314 5.19 29.98 -2.55
C GLU A 314 4.35 29.05 -1.70
N LYS A 315 4.95 28.45 -0.62
CA LYS A 315 4.30 27.48 0.27
C LYS A 315 3.77 26.22 -0.45
N ARG A 316 4.46 25.81 -1.49
CA ARG A 316 4.24 24.55 -2.21
C ARG A 316 5.14 23.46 -1.64
N VAL A 317 5.01 23.28 -0.33
CA VAL A 317 5.78 22.35 0.50
C VAL A 317 4.84 21.38 1.16
N HIS A 318 5.15 20.11 1.02
CA HIS A 318 4.29 19.02 1.46
C HIS A 318 5.09 17.93 2.16
N GLY A 319 4.45 17.24 3.10
CA GLY A 319 4.98 16.06 3.77
C GLY A 319 4.16 14.83 3.43
N LEU A 320 4.81 13.68 3.25
CA LEU A 320 4.17 12.41 2.94
C LEU A 320 4.77 11.28 3.77
N TRP A 321 3.93 10.37 4.24
CA TRP A 321 4.38 9.13 4.85
C TRP A 321 5.12 8.26 3.82
N ASN A 322 6.38 7.94 4.13
CA ASN A 322 7.27 7.25 3.17
C ASN A 322 6.79 5.85 2.80
N PHE A 323 6.19 5.14 3.75
CA PHE A 323 5.84 3.72 3.58
C PHE A 323 4.61 3.46 2.69
N PHE A 324 4.04 4.49 2.08
CA PHE A 324 3.14 4.26 0.94
C PHE A 324 3.79 3.43 -0.18
N ASN A 325 5.11 3.44 -0.28
CA ASN A 325 5.85 2.60 -1.23
C ASN A 325 5.90 1.11 -0.86
N ALA A 326 5.44 0.73 0.31
CA ALA A 326 5.48 -0.66 0.80
C ALA A 326 4.09 -1.30 0.96
N VAL A 327 3.02 -0.54 0.74
CA VAL A 327 1.65 -0.98 1.05
C VAL A 327 0.64 -0.59 -0.05
N PRO A 328 -0.47 -1.33 -0.19
CA PRO A 328 -1.50 -1.03 -1.20
C PRO A 328 -2.24 0.30 -1.03
N LEU A 329 -2.01 1.02 0.07
CA LEU A 329 -2.57 2.37 0.29
C LEU A 329 -1.99 3.43 -0.66
N ASN A 330 -1.01 3.07 -1.48
CA ASN A 330 -0.27 3.98 -2.36
C ASN A 330 -1.14 4.70 -3.41
N ILE A 331 -2.36 4.23 -3.69
CA ILE A 331 -3.31 4.98 -4.51
C ILE A 331 -3.71 6.32 -3.87
N VAL A 332 -3.75 6.38 -2.53
CA VAL A 332 -4.03 7.63 -1.80
C VAL A 332 -2.86 8.62 -1.98
N ALA A 333 -1.62 8.11 -2.02
CA ALA A 333 -0.46 8.95 -2.35
C ALA A 333 -0.54 9.48 -3.78
N ALA A 334 -0.98 8.67 -4.76
CA ALA A 334 -1.17 9.12 -6.14
C ALA A 334 -2.21 10.25 -6.24
N GLU A 335 -3.34 10.13 -5.55
CA GLU A 335 -4.36 11.19 -5.47
C GLU A 335 -3.80 12.44 -4.78
N THR A 336 -3.06 12.27 -3.69
CA THR A 336 -2.42 13.37 -2.95
C THR A 336 -1.43 14.13 -3.83
N PHE A 337 -0.56 13.43 -4.55
CA PHE A 337 0.36 14.06 -5.51
C PHE A 337 -0.39 14.79 -6.63
N ALA A 338 -1.46 14.22 -7.16
CA ALA A 338 -2.27 14.87 -8.18
C ALA A 338 -2.83 16.22 -7.69
N THR A 339 -3.33 16.28 -6.45
CA THR A 339 -3.85 17.53 -5.87
C THR A 339 -2.75 18.57 -5.61
N TRP A 340 -1.55 18.15 -5.22
CA TRP A 340 -0.42 19.07 -4.95
C TRP A 340 0.25 19.60 -6.22
N ILE A 341 0.38 18.75 -7.22
CA ILE A 341 1.14 19.05 -8.44
C ILE A 341 0.27 19.77 -9.44
N ARG A 342 -0.98 19.31 -9.61
CA ARG A 342 -1.94 19.84 -10.59
C ARG A 342 -3.27 20.24 -9.94
N PRO A 343 -3.26 21.18 -8.96
CA PRO A 343 -4.49 21.65 -8.32
C PRO A 343 -5.50 22.23 -9.31
N ASP A 344 -5.04 22.69 -10.47
CA ASP A 344 -5.89 23.15 -11.59
C ASP A 344 -6.76 22.05 -12.20
N LEU A 345 -6.37 20.78 -12.05
CA LEU A 345 -7.10 19.59 -12.57
C LEU A 345 -7.81 18.80 -11.48
N PHE A 346 -7.39 18.94 -10.23
CA PHE A 346 -7.80 18.04 -9.13
C PHE A 346 -8.33 18.77 -7.89
N SER A 347 -8.85 20.01 -8.06
CA SER A 347 -9.44 20.79 -6.96
C SER A 347 -10.67 20.14 -6.32
N ASP A 348 -11.33 19.22 -7.02
CA ASP A 348 -12.48 18.45 -6.56
C ASP A 348 -12.10 17.10 -5.93
N LEU A 349 -10.83 16.70 -6.03
CA LEU A 349 -10.34 15.45 -5.48
C LEU A 349 -9.96 15.65 -4.01
N ASP A 350 -10.40 14.71 -3.18
CA ASP A 350 -10.13 14.71 -1.73
C ASP A 350 -9.57 13.34 -1.30
N PRO A 351 -8.24 13.20 -1.16
CA PRO A 351 -7.61 11.94 -0.75
C PRO A 351 -8.07 11.46 0.64
N LYS A 352 -8.54 12.36 1.53
CA LYS A 352 -9.10 11.98 2.84
C LYS A 352 -10.37 11.13 2.66
N LYS A 353 -11.19 11.41 1.65
CA LYS A 353 -12.37 10.58 1.34
C LYS A 353 -11.98 9.20 0.85
N SER A 354 -10.91 9.09 0.06
CA SER A 354 -10.41 7.80 -0.42
C SER A 354 -9.86 6.94 0.72
N LEU A 355 -9.10 7.53 1.64
CA LEU A 355 -8.64 6.82 2.84
C LEU A 355 -9.81 6.40 3.75
N ALA A 356 -10.81 7.28 3.93
CA ALA A 356 -12.02 6.96 4.69
C ALA A 356 -12.82 5.82 4.02
N GLU A 357 -12.90 5.80 2.69
CA GLU A 357 -13.53 4.70 1.94
C GLU A 357 -12.76 3.38 2.09
N ILE A 358 -11.42 3.42 2.06
CA ILE A 358 -10.58 2.25 2.34
C ILE A 358 -10.87 1.73 3.75
N ASN A 359 -10.87 2.60 4.75
CA ASN A 359 -11.17 2.21 6.13
C ASN A 359 -12.57 1.61 6.30
N ALA A 360 -13.57 2.16 5.62
CA ALA A 360 -14.95 1.70 5.76
C ALA A 360 -15.25 0.38 5.02
N ARG A 361 -14.60 0.15 3.88
CA ARG A 361 -14.96 -0.95 2.98
C ARG A 361 -14.03 -2.14 3.03
N PHE A 362 -12.75 -1.91 3.30
CA PHE A 362 -11.70 -2.89 3.09
C PHE A 362 -10.90 -3.21 4.34
N ALA A 363 -10.57 -2.18 5.15
CA ALA A 363 -9.60 -2.33 6.22
C ALA A 363 -10.14 -3.09 7.43
N ALA A 364 -9.48 -4.19 7.81
CA ALA A 364 -9.73 -4.86 9.09
C ALA A 364 -9.26 -4.02 10.29
N VAL A 365 -8.23 -3.19 10.08
CA VAL A 365 -7.70 -2.21 11.05
C VAL A 365 -7.76 -0.84 10.40
N PRO A 366 -8.47 0.14 10.97
CA PRO A 366 -8.51 1.49 10.42
C PRO A 366 -7.13 2.14 10.40
N PHE A 367 -6.82 2.82 9.30
CA PHE A 367 -5.59 3.60 9.14
C PHE A 367 -5.84 5.02 9.63
N GLU A 368 -5.34 5.32 10.84
CA GLU A 368 -5.51 6.60 11.53
C GLU A 368 -4.17 7.32 11.69
N GLY A 369 -4.18 8.65 11.60
CA GLY A 369 -3.00 9.49 11.68
C GLY A 369 -2.88 10.45 10.52
N THR A 370 -1.72 11.09 10.40
CA THR A 370 -1.43 12.08 9.36
C THR A 370 -0.48 11.48 8.34
N TYR A 371 -1.03 10.95 7.25
CA TYR A 371 -0.24 10.31 6.17
C TYR A 371 0.32 11.32 5.16
N TRP A 372 -0.26 12.53 5.11
CA TRP A 372 0.21 13.66 4.31
C TRP A 372 -0.19 14.97 4.97
N VAL A 373 0.60 16.01 4.74
CA VAL A 373 0.37 17.33 5.31
C VAL A 373 0.89 18.42 4.39
N ASP A 374 0.21 19.56 4.38
CA ASP A 374 0.66 20.78 3.72
C ASP A 374 1.31 21.73 4.72
N LEU A 375 2.38 22.40 4.33
CA LEU A 375 3.00 23.46 5.15
C LEU A 375 2.00 24.59 5.45
N LYS A 376 1.17 24.91 4.47
CA LYS A 376 0.01 25.79 4.63
C LYS A 376 -1.25 24.94 4.68
N PRO A 377 -2.13 25.13 5.70
CA PRO A 377 -3.42 24.44 5.71
C PRO A 377 -4.18 24.65 4.40
N ALA A 378 -4.84 23.62 3.91
CA ALA A 378 -5.79 23.75 2.82
C ALA A 378 -6.85 24.80 3.19
N LYS A 379 -7.20 25.67 2.26
CA LYS A 379 -8.25 26.69 2.45
C LYS A 379 -9.62 26.04 2.41
#